data_bc697f517ec3fd039e46e7910a764c63
#
_entry.id   bc697f517ec3fd039e46e7910a764c63
#
_cell.length_a   1.000
_cell.length_b   1.000
_cell.length_c   1.000
_cell.angle_alpha   90.00
_cell.angle_beta   90.00
_cell.angle_gamma   90.00
#
_symmetry.space_group_name_H-M   'P 1'
#
loop_
_entity.id
_entity.type
_entity.pdbx_description
1 polymer ?
#
loop_
_entity_poly.entity_id
_entity_poly.type
_entity_poly.pdbx_seq_one_letter_code
_entity_poly.pdbx_strand_id
1 'polypeptide(L)'
;MPTNIADVPKNLLSDFDLVADPGMMRNPQQRMTEALVNDVRDIFYTPHNGGHWIVTNYEMGHEILSNPDLFGSFPIGVPANYEQRPRLIPLESDPQSHPRYRRLLLPVFAPNIISKMEDKIRKRTINVLDEALQ
;
A
#
# COMPACT_ATOMS: atom_id res chain seq x y z
N MET A 1 -18.97 -5.43 -0.22
CA MET A 1 -19.77 -5.06 -1.41
C MET A 1 -19.20 -3.76 -1.96
N PRO A 2 -19.14 -3.55 -3.28
CA PRO A 2 -18.70 -2.26 -3.82
C PRO A 2 -19.65 -1.16 -3.34
N THR A 3 -19.10 0.00 -3.01
CA THR A 3 -19.90 1.18 -2.64
C THR A 3 -20.69 1.63 -3.86
N ASN A 4 -22.00 1.82 -3.72
CA ASN A 4 -22.79 2.42 -4.79
C ASN A 4 -22.47 3.91 -4.84
N ILE A 5 -22.04 4.41 -5.98
CA ILE A 5 -21.64 5.82 -6.15
C ILE A 5 -22.78 6.80 -5.80
N ALA A 6 -24.05 6.35 -5.96
CA ALA A 6 -25.21 7.15 -5.61
C ALA A 6 -25.32 7.42 -4.09
N ASP A 7 -24.70 6.57 -3.27
CA ASP A 7 -24.72 6.69 -1.81
C ASP A 7 -23.55 7.54 -1.28
N VAL A 8 -22.62 7.93 -2.16
CA VAL A 8 -21.48 8.75 -1.79
C VAL A 8 -21.86 10.24 -1.81
N PRO A 9 -21.63 10.99 -0.72
CA PRO A 9 -21.87 12.41 -0.71
C PRO A 9 -21.09 13.13 -1.83
N LYS A 10 -21.75 14.03 -2.56
CA LYS A 10 -21.14 14.70 -3.73
C LYS A 10 -19.85 15.45 -3.41
N ASN A 11 -19.76 16.02 -2.20
CA ASN A 11 -18.55 16.71 -1.73
C ASN A 11 -17.38 15.78 -1.44
N LEU A 12 -17.60 14.46 -1.37
CA LEU A 12 -16.56 13.44 -1.21
C LEU A 12 -16.21 12.73 -2.51
N LEU A 13 -16.87 13.04 -3.63
CA LEU A 13 -16.51 12.48 -4.92
C LEU A 13 -15.29 13.20 -5.52
N SER A 14 -14.38 12.43 -6.10
CA SER A 14 -13.20 12.91 -6.81
C SER A 14 -13.05 12.14 -8.13
N ASP A 15 -12.56 12.82 -9.17
CA ASP A 15 -12.23 12.22 -10.46
C ASP A 15 -10.77 11.75 -10.54
N PHE A 16 -10.08 11.63 -9.39
CA PHE A 16 -8.69 11.20 -9.34
C PHE A 16 -8.56 9.72 -9.72
N ASP A 17 -7.77 9.44 -10.78
CA ASP A 17 -7.47 8.08 -11.22
C ASP A 17 -6.04 7.69 -10.84
N LEU A 18 -5.89 6.79 -9.87
CA LEU A 18 -4.59 6.34 -9.36
C LEU A 18 -3.73 5.64 -10.44
N VAL A 19 -4.36 5.02 -11.43
CA VAL A 19 -3.68 4.18 -12.43
C VAL A 19 -3.53 4.88 -13.77
N ALA A 20 -4.56 5.55 -14.25
CA ALA A 20 -4.59 6.11 -15.61
C ALA A 20 -4.30 7.61 -15.68
N ASP A 21 -4.15 8.31 -14.55
CA ASP A 21 -3.78 9.74 -14.53
C ASP A 21 -2.39 9.93 -15.18
N PRO A 22 -2.28 10.77 -16.23
CA PRO A 22 -1.00 10.97 -16.93
C PRO A 22 0.12 11.53 -16.05
N GLY A 23 -0.20 12.25 -14.99
CA GLY A 23 0.76 12.75 -14.01
C GLY A 23 1.35 11.62 -13.17
N MET A 24 0.53 10.61 -12.83
CA MET A 24 0.97 9.41 -12.13
C MET A 24 1.99 8.61 -12.96
N MET A 25 1.85 8.58 -14.28
CA MET A 25 2.79 7.88 -15.16
C MET A 25 4.15 8.61 -15.29
N ARG A 26 4.17 9.93 -15.16
CA ARG A 26 5.39 10.76 -15.32
C ARG A 26 6.16 10.89 -14.01
N ASN A 27 5.46 11.31 -12.95
CA ASN A 27 6.03 11.53 -11.63
C ASN A 27 4.96 11.25 -10.56
N PRO A 28 4.80 9.99 -10.14
CA PRO A 28 3.72 9.59 -9.24
C PRO A 28 3.76 10.33 -7.90
N GLN A 29 4.95 10.57 -7.33
CA GLN A 29 5.07 11.25 -6.04
C GLN A 29 4.60 12.70 -6.13
N GLN A 30 5.05 13.45 -7.13
CA GLN A 30 4.62 14.83 -7.34
C GLN A 30 3.11 14.88 -7.57
N ARG A 31 2.59 14.02 -8.46
CA ARG A 31 1.16 14.03 -8.80
C ARG A 31 0.28 13.63 -7.60
N MET A 32 0.69 12.66 -6.82
CA MET A 32 -0.01 12.32 -5.57
C MET A 32 0.01 13.50 -4.60
N THR A 33 1.16 14.14 -4.40
CA THR A 33 1.25 15.32 -3.54
C THR A 33 0.32 16.44 -4.02
N GLU A 34 0.31 16.75 -5.30
CA GLU A 34 -0.59 17.75 -5.89
C GLU A 34 -2.06 17.40 -5.69
N ALA A 35 -2.45 16.14 -5.94
CA ALA A 35 -3.82 15.67 -5.77
C ALA A 35 -4.26 15.66 -4.30
N LEU A 36 -3.37 15.32 -3.37
CA LEU A 36 -3.69 15.21 -1.95
C LEU A 36 -3.57 16.55 -1.23
N VAL A 37 -2.57 17.36 -1.53
CA VAL A 37 -2.37 18.68 -0.88
C VAL A 37 -3.42 19.69 -1.34
N ASN A 38 -3.84 19.64 -2.60
CA ASN A 38 -4.89 20.50 -3.13
C ASN A 38 -6.30 20.04 -2.73
N ASP A 39 -6.44 18.80 -2.27
CA ASP A 39 -7.68 18.25 -1.77
C ASP A 39 -7.70 18.36 -0.24
N VAL A 40 -8.38 19.37 0.26
CA VAL A 40 -8.50 19.64 1.72
C VAL A 40 -9.37 18.62 2.47
N ARG A 41 -9.85 17.59 1.81
CA ARG A 41 -10.67 16.54 2.42
C ARG A 41 -9.77 15.49 3.05
N ASP A 42 -10.11 15.04 4.25
CA ASP A 42 -9.43 13.95 4.95
C ASP A 42 -9.64 12.59 4.29
N ILE A 43 -10.74 12.47 3.53
CA ILE A 43 -11.13 11.27 2.79
C ILE A 43 -11.96 11.66 1.57
N PHE A 44 -11.77 10.95 0.47
CA PHE A 44 -12.63 11.06 -0.70
C PHE A 44 -12.80 9.71 -1.42
N TYR A 45 -13.85 9.60 -2.21
CA TYR A 45 -14.13 8.42 -3.03
C TYR A 45 -13.86 8.71 -4.51
N THR A 46 -13.18 7.78 -5.18
CA THR A 46 -13.05 7.80 -6.63
C THR A 46 -13.80 6.61 -7.25
N PRO A 47 -14.54 6.81 -8.36
CA PRO A 47 -15.20 5.73 -9.08
C PRO A 47 -14.24 4.93 -9.96
N HIS A 48 -13.03 5.44 -10.21
CA HIS A 48 -12.03 4.77 -11.03
C HIS A 48 -11.53 3.48 -10.39
N ASN A 49 -10.99 2.58 -11.22
CA ASN A 49 -10.35 1.32 -10.80
C ASN A 49 -11.25 0.40 -9.95
N GLY A 50 -12.55 0.40 -10.23
CA GLY A 50 -13.54 -0.38 -9.50
C GLY A 50 -14.15 0.32 -8.29
N GLY A 51 -13.81 1.60 -8.09
CA GLY A 51 -14.30 2.43 -7.00
C GLY A 51 -13.64 2.14 -5.66
N HIS A 52 -13.06 3.17 -5.06
CA HIS A 52 -12.40 3.03 -3.74
C HIS A 52 -12.31 4.36 -3.01
N TRP A 53 -12.12 4.28 -1.70
CA TRP A 53 -11.85 5.42 -0.84
C TRP A 53 -10.35 5.70 -0.77
N ILE A 54 -9.98 6.98 -0.79
CA ILE A 54 -8.61 7.45 -0.56
C ILE A 54 -8.61 8.29 0.70
N VAL A 55 -7.78 7.90 1.66
CA VAL A 55 -7.58 8.60 2.93
C VAL A 55 -6.31 9.42 2.83
N THR A 56 -6.40 10.73 3.11
CA THR A 56 -5.31 11.69 3.01
C THR A 56 -4.84 12.20 4.36
N ASN A 57 -5.65 12.00 5.39
CA ASN A 57 -5.37 12.39 6.77
C ASN A 57 -4.55 11.31 7.48
N TYR A 58 -3.46 11.70 8.15
CA TYR A 58 -2.55 10.78 8.84
C TYR A 58 -3.23 10.06 10.01
N GLU A 59 -3.95 10.78 10.84
CA GLU A 59 -4.61 10.24 12.04
C GLU A 59 -5.67 9.20 11.66
N MET A 60 -6.48 9.51 10.65
CA MET A 60 -7.47 8.58 10.12
C MET A 60 -6.80 7.35 9.49
N GLY A 61 -5.73 7.53 8.72
CA GLY A 61 -4.95 6.44 8.16
C GLY A 61 -4.35 5.54 9.23
N HIS A 62 -3.81 6.14 10.30
CA HIS A 62 -3.27 5.40 11.44
C HIS A 62 -4.36 4.61 12.17
N GLU A 63 -5.53 5.20 12.39
CA GLU A 63 -6.68 4.52 13.00
C GLU A 63 -7.12 3.31 12.18
N ILE A 64 -7.27 3.46 10.86
CA ILE A 64 -7.64 2.37 9.94
C ILE A 64 -6.63 1.24 10.01
N LEU A 65 -5.33 1.54 9.90
CA LEU A 65 -4.26 0.54 9.90
C LEU A 65 -4.07 -0.14 11.26
N SER A 66 -4.46 0.54 12.34
CA SER A 66 -4.35 0.00 13.70
C SER A 66 -5.58 -0.80 14.15
N ASN A 67 -6.62 -0.86 13.32
CA ASN A 67 -7.89 -1.51 13.67
C ASN A 67 -8.24 -2.68 12.71
N PRO A 68 -7.47 -3.78 12.77
CA PRO A 68 -7.63 -4.89 11.83
C PRO A 68 -8.95 -5.70 12.03
N ASP A 69 -9.67 -5.46 13.12
CA ASP A 69 -10.98 -6.09 13.34
C ASP A 69 -12.09 -5.45 12.49
N LEU A 70 -11.92 -4.19 12.12
CA LEU A 70 -12.84 -3.45 11.26
C LEU A 70 -12.36 -3.36 9.81
N PHE A 71 -11.04 -3.30 9.60
CA PHE A 71 -10.43 -3.10 8.28
C PHE A 71 -9.54 -4.28 7.92
N GLY A 72 -9.96 -5.08 6.94
CA GLY A 72 -9.20 -6.21 6.44
C GLY A 72 -8.04 -5.80 5.55
N SER A 73 -7.08 -6.71 5.35
CA SER A 73 -5.90 -6.50 4.51
C SER A 73 -6.05 -7.04 3.09
N PHE A 74 -7.20 -7.57 2.73
CA PHE A 74 -7.47 -8.10 1.39
C PHE A 74 -8.63 -7.37 0.71
N PRO A 75 -8.48 -7.00 -0.56
CA PRO A 75 -7.27 -7.02 -1.40
C PRO A 75 -6.33 -5.85 -1.09
N ILE A 76 -5.01 -6.07 -1.20
CA ILE A 76 -4.00 -5.04 -0.85
C ILE A 76 -3.79 -3.99 -1.93
N GLY A 77 -4.33 -4.15 -3.10
CA GLY A 77 -4.04 -3.24 -4.20
C GLY A 77 -5.26 -2.73 -4.94
N VAL A 78 -5.03 -1.72 -5.76
CA VAL A 78 -6.00 -1.10 -6.66
C VAL A 78 -5.47 -1.25 -8.09
N PRO A 79 -6.32 -1.64 -9.04
CA PRO A 79 -7.72 -2.11 -8.92
C PRO A 79 -7.84 -3.47 -8.21
N ALA A 80 -8.99 -3.68 -7.58
CA ALA A 80 -9.27 -4.91 -6.81
C ALA A 80 -9.66 -6.11 -7.68
N ASN A 81 -8.97 -6.34 -8.79
CA ASN A 81 -9.23 -7.47 -9.71
C ASN A 81 -8.48 -8.76 -9.30
N TYR A 82 -8.42 -9.01 -8.01
CA TYR A 82 -7.63 -10.09 -7.41
C TYR A 82 -8.36 -11.44 -7.30
N GLU A 83 -9.57 -11.55 -7.79
CA GLU A 83 -10.35 -12.80 -7.75
C GLU A 83 -9.66 -13.99 -8.44
N GLN A 84 -8.69 -13.70 -9.31
CA GLN A 84 -8.00 -14.69 -10.12
C GLN A 84 -6.61 -15.09 -9.58
N ARG A 85 -6.15 -14.53 -8.45
CA ARG A 85 -4.84 -14.87 -7.87
C ARG A 85 -4.94 -15.34 -6.42
N PRO A 86 -4.00 -16.19 -5.96
CA PRO A 86 -3.87 -16.52 -4.55
C PRO A 86 -3.58 -15.28 -3.70
N ARG A 87 -4.06 -15.27 -2.45
CA ARG A 87 -3.70 -14.25 -1.46
C ARG A 87 -2.20 -14.23 -1.21
N LEU A 88 -1.62 -13.05 -1.06
CA LEU A 88 -0.22 -12.86 -0.68
C LEU A 88 -0.06 -13.04 0.83
N ILE A 89 0.33 -14.23 1.25
CA ILE A 89 0.52 -14.56 2.67
C ILE A 89 1.95 -14.20 3.08
N PRO A 90 2.15 -13.53 4.24
CA PRO A 90 1.17 -13.16 5.28
C PRO A 90 0.49 -11.80 5.06
N LEU A 91 0.85 -11.05 4.03
CA LEU A 91 0.48 -9.65 3.80
C LEU A 91 -1.03 -9.42 3.75
N GLU A 92 -1.75 -10.32 3.09
CA GLU A 92 -3.20 -10.29 2.94
C GLU A 92 -3.91 -11.26 3.91
N SER A 93 -3.28 -11.56 5.03
CA SER A 93 -3.86 -12.44 6.05
C SER A 93 -4.66 -11.64 7.06
N ASP A 94 -5.83 -12.17 7.40
CA ASP A 94 -6.71 -11.60 8.41
C ASP A 94 -6.14 -11.86 9.83
N PRO A 95 -6.58 -11.10 10.87
CA PRO A 95 -6.04 -11.16 12.22
C PRO A 95 -5.95 -12.57 12.82
N GLN A 96 -6.90 -13.45 12.45
CA GLN A 96 -6.95 -14.81 12.97
C GLN A 96 -5.80 -15.69 12.46
N SER A 97 -5.33 -15.47 11.25
CA SER A 97 -4.29 -16.27 10.59
C SER A 97 -2.92 -15.60 10.55
N HIS A 98 -2.86 -14.27 10.48
CA HIS A 98 -1.63 -13.48 10.35
C HIS A 98 -0.57 -13.79 11.43
N PRO A 99 -0.89 -13.91 12.75
CA PRO A 99 0.10 -14.18 13.77
C PRO A 99 0.84 -15.51 13.60
N ARG A 100 0.16 -16.52 13.02
CA ARG A 100 0.76 -17.83 12.73
C ARG A 100 1.92 -17.71 11.73
N TYR A 101 1.72 -16.96 10.64
CA TYR A 101 2.73 -16.77 9.62
C TYR A 101 3.84 -15.83 10.08
N ARG A 102 3.47 -14.71 10.71
CA ARG A 102 4.43 -13.73 11.22
C ARG A 102 5.41 -14.34 12.22
N ARG A 103 4.94 -15.21 13.11
CA ARG A 103 5.79 -15.90 14.10
C ARG A 103 6.87 -16.75 13.44
N LEU A 104 6.61 -17.34 12.28
CA LEU A 104 7.60 -18.12 11.54
C LEU A 104 8.67 -17.23 10.89
N LEU A 105 8.32 -16.02 10.52
CA LEU A 105 9.21 -15.10 9.82
C LEU A 105 10.05 -14.24 10.77
N LEU A 106 9.50 -13.82 11.90
CA LEU A 106 10.17 -12.92 12.83
C LEU A 106 11.59 -13.33 13.23
N PRO A 107 11.89 -14.63 13.53
CA PRO A 107 13.25 -15.04 13.89
C PRO A 107 14.28 -14.75 12.80
N VAL A 108 13.90 -14.82 11.52
CA VAL A 108 14.80 -14.56 10.37
C VAL A 108 15.19 -13.07 10.28
N PHE A 109 14.33 -12.19 10.80
CA PHE A 109 14.54 -10.74 10.84
C PHE A 109 15.01 -10.23 12.21
N ALA A 110 15.39 -11.13 13.10
CA ALA A 110 15.92 -10.72 14.41
C ALA A 110 17.21 -9.88 14.26
N PRO A 111 17.42 -8.81 15.07
CA PRO A 111 18.56 -7.92 14.93
C PRO A 111 19.92 -8.62 14.86
N ASN A 112 20.11 -9.67 15.66
CA ASN A 112 21.32 -10.49 15.67
C ASN A 112 21.54 -11.31 14.40
N ILE A 113 20.49 -11.60 13.63
CA ILE A 113 20.58 -12.26 12.32
C ILE A 113 20.88 -11.22 11.25
N ILE A 114 20.18 -10.10 11.28
CA ILE A 114 20.38 -9.01 10.31
C ILE A 114 21.80 -8.45 10.41
N SER A 115 22.33 -8.22 11.62
CA SER A 115 23.70 -7.69 11.76
C SER A 115 24.77 -8.62 11.18
N LYS A 116 24.56 -9.94 11.18
CA LYS A 116 25.47 -10.89 10.52
C LYS A 116 25.46 -10.82 9.00
N MET A 117 24.46 -10.19 8.42
CA MET A 117 24.34 -10.02 6.96
C MET A 117 25.05 -8.75 6.46
N GLU A 118 25.41 -7.81 7.32
CA GLU A 118 25.95 -6.51 6.94
C GLU A 118 27.17 -6.64 6.03
N ASP A 119 28.17 -7.41 6.41
CA ASP A 119 29.39 -7.61 5.63
C ASP A 119 29.11 -8.22 4.26
N LYS A 120 28.18 -9.18 4.19
CA LYS A 120 27.78 -9.81 2.95
C LYS A 120 27.07 -8.84 2.02
N ILE A 121 26.16 -8.04 2.57
CA ILE A 121 25.44 -6.99 1.82
C ILE A 121 26.44 -5.96 1.30
N ARG A 122 27.34 -5.45 2.15
CA ARG A 122 28.38 -4.48 1.77
C ARG A 122 29.25 -4.99 0.64
N LYS A 123 29.77 -6.21 0.74
CA LYS A 123 30.59 -6.84 -0.32
C LYS A 123 29.82 -6.96 -1.63
N ARG A 124 28.56 -7.41 -1.56
CA ARG A 124 27.72 -7.53 -2.76
C ARG A 124 27.44 -6.18 -3.42
N THR A 125 27.18 -5.15 -2.62
CA THR A 125 26.96 -3.78 -3.11
C THR A 125 28.20 -3.25 -3.82
N ILE A 126 29.39 -3.42 -3.23
CA ILE A 126 30.66 -3.00 -3.85
C ILE A 126 30.83 -3.69 -5.19
N ASN A 127 30.69 -5.02 -5.26
CA ASN A 127 30.84 -5.75 -6.51
C ASN A 127 29.89 -5.26 -7.61
N VAL A 128 28.62 -5.01 -7.28
CA VAL A 128 27.63 -4.49 -8.25
C VAL A 128 28.01 -3.10 -8.75
N LEU A 129 28.49 -2.24 -7.85
CA LEU A 129 28.95 -0.89 -8.23
C LEU A 129 30.19 -0.96 -9.12
N ASP A 130 31.18 -1.80 -8.79
CA ASP A 130 32.39 -1.98 -9.60
C ASP A 130 32.06 -2.54 -11.00
N GLU A 131 31.12 -3.47 -11.11
CA GLU A 131 30.62 -3.98 -12.39
C GLU A 131 29.93 -2.90 -13.22
N ALA A 132 29.18 -1.99 -12.59
CA ALA A 132 28.45 -0.92 -13.27
C ALA A 132 29.34 0.27 -13.72
N LEU A 133 30.55 0.39 -13.17
CA LEU A 133 31.51 1.46 -13.50
C LEU A 133 32.51 1.07 -14.59
N GLN A 134 32.47 -0.19 -15.07
CA GLN A 134 33.29 -0.68 -16.20
C GLN A 134 32.58 -0.45 -17.53
#